data_d0127ef1df5b12dddbf53e3dff6dffce
#
_entry.id   d0127ef1df5b12dddbf53e3dff6dffce
#
_cell.length_a   1.000
_cell.length_b   1.000
_cell.length_c   1.000
_cell.angle_alpha   90.00
_cell.angle_beta   90.00
_cell.angle_gamma   90.00
#
_symmetry.space_group_name_H-M   'P 1'
#
loop_
_entity.id
_entity.type
_entity.pdbx_description
1 polymer ?
#
loop_
_entity_poly.entity_id
_entity_poly.type
_entity_poly.pdbx_seq_one_letter_code
_entity_poly.pdbx_strand_id
1 'polypeptide(L)'
;MAQDGFCAIVTGSASGLGAATAEILARGGARIVVNYSNSKAEAEKTAELCRKAGAAEVVVVQGDVARDEDCRKIVAAAQGWGRLDALVNNAGTTKHVAHDKLDELSAEDFQRIYAVNTIGPYQMIRAARPLLEAAAKASGKPAAVVNVSSVAGISGGGSSVAYAASKGALNTMTLSLARALAPLIRVNTVCPGYIDTPWFSKGRGEAGAKQVRDSIVARVPLKVASTAEDIAQLVCFLAGPASSNMTGECVRMDAGMHLIQ
;
A
#
# COMPACT_ATOMS: atom_id res chain seq x y z
N MET A 1 1.97 14.63 -10.25
CA MET A 1 2.34 13.79 -11.40
C MET A 1 3.81 13.43 -11.26
N ALA A 2 4.20 12.22 -11.62
CA ALA A 2 5.60 11.81 -11.60
C ALA A 2 6.40 12.66 -12.60
N GLN A 3 7.66 12.92 -12.29
CA GLN A 3 8.58 13.64 -13.17
C GLN A 3 9.29 12.64 -14.10
N ASP A 4 9.80 13.08 -15.23
CA ASP A 4 10.66 12.26 -16.10
C ASP A 4 11.74 11.53 -15.30
N GLY A 5 11.83 10.21 -15.50
CA GLY A 5 12.76 9.36 -14.76
C GLY A 5 12.32 8.93 -13.36
N PHE A 6 11.06 9.20 -12.94
CA PHE A 6 10.53 8.76 -11.64
C PHE A 6 10.46 7.22 -11.57
N CYS A 7 11.03 6.64 -10.52
CA CYS A 7 11.10 5.20 -10.32
C CYS A 7 10.29 4.79 -9.08
N ALA A 8 9.41 3.81 -9.20
CA ALA A 8 8.57 3.36 -8.11
C ALA A 8 8.48 1.83 -7.99
N ILE A 9 8.38 1.35 -6.76
CA ILE A 9 7.99 -0.03 -6.45
C ILE A 9 6.63 0.02 -5.75
N VAL A 10 5.68 -0.79 -6.23
CA VAL A 10 4.37 -0.96 -5.58
C VAL A 10 4.19 -2.42 -5.22
N THR A 11 4.20 -2.75 -3.93
CA THR A 11 4.00 -4.14 -3.47
C THR A 11 2.53 -4.54 -3.54
N GLY A 12 2.26 -5.82 -3.87
CA GLY A 12 0.89 -6.32 -3.99
C GLY A 12 0.08 -5.60 -5.07
N SER A 13 0.72 -5.23 -6.17
CA SER A 13 0.12 -4.44 -7.26
C SER A 13 -0.49 -5.25 -8.39
N ALA A 14 -0.76 -6.55 -8.17
CA ALA A 14 -1.47 -7.37 -9.13
C ALA A 14 -2.95 -6.96 -9.31
N SER A 15 -3.57 -6.33 -8.30
CA SER A 15 -4.99 -5.95 -8.34
C SER A 15 -5.31 -4.82 -7.37
N GLY A 16 -6.55 -4.33 -7.41
CA GLY A 16 -7.11 -3.39 -6.43
C GLY A 16 -6.31 -2.09 -6.32
N LEU A 17 -6.09 -1.62 -5.10
CA LEU A 17 -5.42 -0.36 -4.82
C LEU A 17 -3.99 -0.31 -5.37
N GLY A 18 -3.25 -1.42 -5.26
CA GLY A 18 -1.87 -1.48 -5.78
C GLY A 18 -1.82 -1.34 -7.29
N ALA A 19 -2.72 -1.99 -8.02
CA ALA A 19 -2.82 -1.86 -9.48
C ALA A 19 -3.21 -0.43 -9.90
N ALA A 20 -4.22 0.16 -9.26
CA ALA A 20 -4.62 1.54 -9.53
C ALA A 20 -3.49 2.54 -9.24
N THR A 21 -2.73 2.33 -8.15
CA THR A 21 -1.56 3.15 -7.82
C THR A 21 -0.48 3.05 -8.90
N ALA A 22 -0.16 1.82 -9.35
CA ALA A 22 0.81 1.61 -10.40
C ALA A 22 0.39 2.28 -11.71
N GLU A 23 -0.88 2.17 -12.08
CA GLU A 23 -1.42 2.80 -13.30
C GLU A 23 -1.38 4.33 -13.25
N ILE A 24 -1.72 4.95 -12.10
CA ILE A 24 -1.63 6.41 -11.96
C ILE A 24 -0.17 6.89 -12.08
N LEU A 25 0.77 6.18 -11.47
CA LEU A 25 2.19 6.50 -11.61
C LEU A 25 2.66 6.32 -13.06
N ALA A 26 2.17 5.30 -13.76
CA ALA A 26 2.44 5.05 -15.18
C ALA A 26 2.01 6.20 -16.08
N ARG A 27 0.83 6.79 -15.83
CA ARG A 27 0.34 7.97 -16.57
C ARG A 27 1.29 9.18 -16.46
N GLY A 28 2.12 9.22 -15.44
CA GLY A 28 3.17 10.22 -15.25
C GLY A 28 4.53 9.84 -15.84
N GLY A 29 4.62 8.76 -16.65
CA GLY A 29 5.87 8.32 -17.28
C GLY A 29 6.84 7.58 -16.34
N ALA A 30 6.37 7.07 -15.19
CA ALA A 30 7.23 6.40 -14.23
C ALA A 30 7.76 5.05 -14.74
N ARG A 31 8.95 4.65 -14.23
CA ARG A 31 9.41 3.25 -14.23
C ARG A 31 8.82 2.55 -13.02
N ILE A 32 8.25 1.37 -13.21
CA ILE A 32 7.44 0.72 -12.16
C ILE A 32 7.82 -0.74 -11.99
N VAL A 33 8.04 -1.14 -10.73
CA VAL A 33 8.03 -2.56 -10.35
C VAL A 33 6.62 -2.93 -9.90
N VAL A 34 5.98 -3.84 -10.63
CA VAL A 34 4.73 -4.51 -10.28
C VAL A 34 5.05 -5.80 -9.54
N ASN A 35 4.66 -5.90 -8.26
CA ASN A 35 4.93 -7.07 -7.44
C ASN A 35 3.66 -7.88 -7.15
N TYR A 36 3.81 -9.20 -7.15
CA TYR A 36 2.79 -10.16 -6.75
C TYR A 36 3.40 -11.32 -5.96
N SER A 37 2.61 -11.99 -5.12
CA SER A 37 2.99 -13.26 -4.49
C SER A 37 2.50 -14.47 -5.27
N ASN A 38 1.19 -14.54 -5.57
CA ASN A 38 0.56 -15.72 -6.18
C ASN A 38 -0.20 -15.43 -7.49
N SER A 39 -0.58 -14.18 -7.77
CA SER A 39 -1.49 -13.82 -8.87
C SER A 39 -0.73 -13.32 -10.09
N LYS A 40 0.04 -14.19 -10.76
CA LYS A 40 0.87 -13.82 -11.92
C LYS A 40 0.06 -13.20 -13.07
N ALA A 41 -1.04 -13.83 -13.45
CA ALA A 41 -1.86 -13.35 -14.56
C ALA A 41 -2.40 -11.94 -14.34
N GLU A 42 -2.86 -11.64 -13.12
CA GLU A 42 -3.33 -10.31 -12.74
C GLU A 42 -2.19 -9.28 -12.73
N ALA A 43 -0.99 -9.67 -12.29
CA ALA A 43 0.19 -8.80 -12.31
C ALA A 43 0.62 -8.45 -13.74
N GLU A 44 0.61 -9.42 -14.66
CA GLU A 44 0.89 -9.17 -16.08
C GLU A 44 -0.15 -8.25 -16.72
N LYS A 45 -1.44 -8.43 -16.38
CA LYS A 45 -2.51 -7.54 -16.82
C LYS A 45 -2.29 -6.11 -16.32
N THR A 46 -1.94 -5.94 -15.02
CA THR A 46 -1.60 -4.62 -14.47
C THR A 46 -0.40 -4.02 -15.20
N ALA A 47 0.65 -4.81 -15.46
CA ALA A 47 1.82 -4.33 -16.18
C ALA A 47 1.47 -3.86 -17.61
N GLU A 48 0.57 -4.58 -18.31
CA GLU A 48 0.08 -4.16 -19.62
C GLU A 48 -0.70 -2.84 -19.55
N LEU A 49 -1.56 -2.68 -18.55
CA LEU A 49 -2.27 -1.41 -18.31
C LEU A 49 -1.30 -0.26 -18.03
N CYS A 50 -0.27 -0.48 -17.22
CA CYS A 50 0.77 0.51 -16.95
C CYS A 50 1.53 0.90 -18.24
N ARG A 51 1.91 -0.05 -19.10
CA ARG A 51 2.56 0.24 -20.38
C ARG A 51 1.66 1.06 -21.30
N LYS A 52 0.38 0.69 -21.41
CA LYS A 52 -0.63 1.44 -22.19
C LYS A 52 -0.88 2.84 -21.62
N ALA A 53 -0.77 3.01 -20.31
CA ALA A 53 -0.92 4.30 -19.64
C ALA A 53 0.28 5.24 -19.82
N GLY A 54 1.42 4.76 -20.34
CA GLY A 54 2.58 5.58 -20.63
C GLY A 54 3.79 5.37 -19.70
N ALA A 55 3.84 4.25 -18.95
CA ALA A 55 5.02 3.93 -18.15
C ALA A 55 6.28 3.84 -19.02
N ALA A 56 7.38 4.46 -18.57
CA ALA A 56 8.66 4.38 -19.28
C ALA A 56 9.26 2.97 -19.26
N GLU A 57 9.00 2.23 -18.18
CA GLU A 57 9.41 0.83 -18.03
C GLU A 57 8.51 0.14 -17.00
N VAL A 58 8.19 -1.14 -17.21
CA VAL A 58 7.45 -1.96 -16.24
C VAL A 58 8.13 -3.32 -16.08
N VAL A 59 8.53 -3.62 -14.86
CA VAL A 59 9.12 -4.91 -14.46
C VAL A 59 8.14 -5.65 -13.55
N VAL A 60 7.83 -6.91 -13.86
CA VAL A 60 6.94 -7.76 -13.05
C VAL A 60 7.78 -8.70 -12.20
N VAL A 61 7.59 -8.71 -10.88
CA VAL A 61 8.40 -9.50 -9.95
C VAL A 61 7.52 -10.30 -9.00
N GLN A 62 7.73 -11.61 -8.98
CA GLN A 62 7.17 -12.47 -7.94
C GLN A 62 8.00 -12.38 -6.66
N GLY A 63 7.33 -12.13 -5.53
CA GLY A 63 7.93 -12.17 -4.21
C GLY A 63 6.87 -11.98 -3.12
N ASP A 64 7.02 -12.71 -2.02
CA ASP A 64 6.22 -12.56 -0.82
C ASP A 64 6.93 -11.62 0.17
N VAL A 65 6.31 -10.49 0.47
CA VAL A 65 6.88 -9.48 1.39
C VAL A 65 7.07 -10.00 2.82
N ALA A 66 6.45 -11.13 3.18
CA ALA A 66 6.71 -11.80 4.46
C ALA A 66 8.12 -12.41 4.54
N ARG A 67 8.84 -12.54 3.41
CA ARG A 67 10.17 -13.16 3.31
C ARG A 67 11.21 -12.11 2.94
N ASP A 68 12.24 -11.95 3.78
CA ASP A 68 13.29 -10.93 3.55
C ASP A 68 14.02 -11.13 2.21
N GLU A 69 14.29 -12.37 1.84
CA GLU A 69 14.93 -12.71 0.55
C GLU A 69 14.10 -12.22 -0.65
N ASP A 70 12.77 -12.36 -0.58
CA ASP A 70 11.86 -11.88 -1.60
C ASP A 70 11.77 -10.36 -1.63
N CYS A 71 11.80 -9.70 -0.47
CA CYS A 71 11.88 -8.23 -0.40
C CYS A 71 13.15 -7.71 -1.11
N ARG A 72 14.30 -8.34 -0.87
CA ARG A 72 15.55 -8.01 -1.57
C ARG A 72 15.45 -8.24 -3.08
N LYS A 73 14.85 -9.36 -3.49
CA LYS A 73 14.61 -9.68 -4.91
C LYS A 73 13.71 -8.65 -5.58
N ILE A 74 12.62 -8.21 -4.93
CA ILE A 74 11.73 -7.17 -5.45
C ILE A 74 12.49 -5.86 -5.65
N VAL A 75 13.31 -5.45 -4.70
CA VAL A 75 14.11 -4.23 -4.79
C VAL A 75 15.21 -4.35 -5.84
N ALA A 76 15.84 -5.52 -5.97
CA ALA A 76 16.88 -5.77 -6.98
C ALA A 76 16.38 -5.54 -8.41
N ALA A 77 15.08 -5.71 -8.67
CA ALA A 77 14.50 -5.42 -9.99
C ALA A 77 14.58 -3.93 -10.39
N ALA A 78 14.70 -3.02 -9.42
CA ALA A 78 14.89 -1.59 -9.66
C ALA A 78 16.38 -1.19 -9.67
N GLN A 79 17.31 -2.12 -9.43
CA GLN A 79 18.72 -1.79 -9.24
C GLN A 79 19.36 -1.20 -10.49
N GLY A 80 18.95 -1.67 -11.68
CA GLY A 80 19.40 -1.13 -12.97
C GLY A 80 19.01 0.33 -13.21
N TRP A 81 18.05 0.86 -12.47
CA TRP A 81 17.65 2.27 -12.55
C TRP A 81 18.56 3.19 -11.72
N GLY A 82 19.36 2.63 -10.80
CA GLY A 82 20.28 3.35 -9.93
C GLY A 82 19.60 4.24 -8.87
N ARG A 83 18.27 4.30 -8.86
CA ARG A 83 17.45 5.13 -7.95
C ARG A 83 16.07 4.56 -7.73
N LEU A 84 15.46 4.96 -6.62
CA LEU A 84 14.04 4.71 -6.33
C LEU A 84 13.45 5.97 -5.70
N ASP A 85 12.47 6.58 -6.36
CA ASP A 85 11.84 7.82 -5.87
C ASP A 85 10.70 7.53 -4.90
N ALA A 86 10.00 6.42 -5.10
CA ALA A 86 8.93 5.99 -4.21
C ALA A 86 8.88 4.48 -3.98
N LEU A 87 8.66 4.10 -2.72
CA LEU A 87 8.27 2.76 -2.31
C LEU A 87 6.84 2.80 -1.74
N VAL A 88 5.91 2.08 -2.36
CA VAL A 88 4.55 1.92 -1.86
C VAL A 88 4.38 0.51 -1.29
N ASN A 89 4.31 0.41 0.03
CA ASN A 89 4.01 -0.80 0.76
C ASN A 89 2.49 -1.00 0.81
N ASN A 90 1.94 -1.59 -0.25
CA ASN A 90 0.50 -1.84 -0.38
C ASN A 90 0.12 -3.31 -0.11
N ALA A 91 1.04 -4.26 -0.26
CA ALA A 91 0.76 -5.67 0.05
C ALA A 91 0.18 -5.83 1.46
N GLY A 92 -0.87 -6.62 1.58
CA GLY A 92 -1.53 -6.86 2.85
C GLY A 92 -2.29 -8.17 2.86
N THR A 93 -2.60 -8.67 4.05
CA THR A 93 -3.41 -9.88 4.27
C THR A 93 -4.27 -9.73 5.50
N THR A 94 -5.31 -10.55 5.59
CA THR A 94 -6.18 -10.66 6.76
C THR A 94 -6.77 -12.06 6.90
N LYS A 95 -7.36 -12.31 8.06
CA LYS A 95 -8.36 -13.34 8.31
C LYS A 95 -9.61 -12.64 8.84
N HIS A 96 -10.76 -12.93 8.23
CA HIS A 96 -12.03 -12.35 8.69
C HIS A 96 -12.55 -13.14 9.88
N VAL A 97 -12.54 -12.51 11.05
CA VAL A 97 -13.07 -13.06 12.32
C VAL A 97 -13.75 -11.93 13.08
N ALA A 98 -14.98 -12.15 13.49
CA ALA A 98 -15.71 -11.17 14.32
C ALA A 98 -14.96 -10.92 15.63
N HIS A 99 -14.93 -9.68 16.10
CA HIS A 99 -14.05 -9.26 17.19
C HIS A 99 -14.38 -9.91 18.54
N ASP A 100 -15.60 -10.42 18.72
CA ASP A 100 -16.05 -11.17 19.90
C ASP A 100 -15.71 -12.68 19.83
N LYS A 101 -15.21 -13.17 18.69
CA LYS A 101 -14.86 -14.59 18.46
C LYS A 101 -13.37 -14.83 18.71
N LEU A 102 -12.91 -14.64 19.95
CA LEU A 102 -11.48 -14.67 20.29
C LEU A 102 -10.84 -16.03 19.99
N ASP A 103 -11.56 -17.14 20.21
CA ASP A 103 -11.06 -18.50 20.00
C ASP A 103 -10.87 -18.86 18.51
N GLU A 104 -11.39 -18.05 17.58
CA GLU A 104 -11.23 -18.26 16.13
C GLU A 104 -9.92 -17.64 15.59
N LEU A 105 -9.14 -16.92 16.40
CA LEU A 105 -7.83 -16.35 16.05
C LEU A 105 -6.73 -17.05 16.82
N SER A 106 -5.81 -17.70 16.10
CA SER A 106 -4.64 -18.35 16.68
C SER A 106 -3.41 -17.43 16.68
N ALA A 107 -2.35 -17.84 17.41
CA ALA A 107 -1.06 -17.16 17.39
C ALA A 107 -0.45 -17.14 15.97
N GLU A 108 -0.64 -18.22 15.21
CA GLU A 108 -0.14 -18.36 13.84
C GLU A 108 -0.86 -17.37 12.90
N ASP A 109 -2.16 -17.10 13.12
CA ASP A 109 -2.89 -16.06 12.38
C ASP A 109 -2.27 -14.68 12.62
N PHE A 110 -1.95 -14.34 13.88
CA PHE A 110 -1.25 -13.11 14.22
C PHE A 110 0.10 -13.04 13.53
N GLN A 111 0.92 -14.09 13.66
CA GLN A 111 2.26 -14.14 13.05
C GLN A 111 2.19 -13.94 11.53
N ARG A 112 1.29 -14.64 10.84
CA ARG A 112 1.11 -14.51 9.40
C ARG A 112 0.67 -13.10 8.99
N ILE A 113 -0.29 -12.51 9.72
CA ILE A 113 -0.81 -11.17 9.42
C ILE A 113 0.28 -10.11 9.67
N TYR A 114 1.00 -10.21 10.79
CA TYR A 114 2.10 -9.30 11.09
C TYR A 114 3.29 -9.45 10.13
N ALA A 115 3.61 -10.67 9.71
CA ALA A 115 4.68 -10.91 8.74
C ALA A 115 4.46 -10.13 7.44
N VAL A 116 3.22 -10.11 6.92
CA VAL A 116 2.88 -9.37 5.69
C VAL A 116 2.64 -7.88 5.96
N ASN A 117 1.82 -7.53 6.97
CA ASN A 117 1.30 -6.17 7.11
C ASN A 117 2.26 -5.21 7.84
N THR A 118 3.22 -5.74 8.62
CA THR A 118 4.10 -4.94 9.47
C THR A 118 5.57 -5.23 9.19
N ILE A 119 5.99 -6.50 9.28
CA ILE A 119 7.39 -6.89 9.08
C ILE A 119 7.79 -6.73 7.61
N GLY A 120 6.91 -7.10 6.67
CA GLY A 120 7.14 -6.93 5.23
C GLY A 120 7.45 -5.49 4.83
N PRO A 121 6.63 -4.50 5.18
CA PRO A 121 6.96 -3.07 4.97
C PRO A 121 8.31 -2.67 5.54
N TYR A 122 8.67 -3.13 6.74
CA TYR A 122 9.99 -2.85 7.32
C TYR A 122 11.13 -3.45 6.47
N GLN A 123 10.99 -4.72 6.06
CA GLN A 123 11.98 -5.40 5.23
C GLN A 123 12.14 -4.72 3.87
N MET A 124 11.03 -4.32 3.24
CA MET A 124 11.03 -3.57 1.98
C MET A 124 11.75 -2.23 2.12
N ILE A 125 11.45 -1.46 3.17
CA ILE A 125 12.11 -0.16 3.43
C ILE A 125 13.60 -0.36 3.64
N ARG A 126 14.00 -1.34 4.46
CA ARG A 126 15.42 -1.68 4.71
C ARG A 126 16.15 -2.04 3.43
N ALA A 127 15.56 -2.88 2.59
CA ALA A 127 16.16 -3.28 1.32
C ALA A 127 16.25 -2.11 0.31
N ALA A 128 15.19 -1.28 0.24
CA ALA A 128 15.09 -0.17 -0.71
C ALA A 128 15.90 1.08 -0.30
N ARG A 129 16.29 1.19 0.96
CA ARG A 129 16.95 2.38 1.53
C ARG A 129 18.10 2.92 0.66
N PRO A 130 19.05 2.12 0.17
CA PRO A 130 20.16 2.66 -0.64
C PRO A 130 19.70 3.35 -1.93
N LEU A 131 18.69 2.79 -2.62
CA LEU A 131 18.13 3.38 -3.84
C LEU A 131 17.29 4.62 -3.56
N LEU A 132 16.56 4.65 -2.44
CA LEU A 132 15.81 5.83 -1.99
C LEU A 132 16.76 6.98 -1.65
N GLU A 133 17.85 6.71 -0.92
CA GLU A 133 18.87 7.71 -0.60
C GLU A 133 19.58 8.22 -1.88
N ALA A 134 19.82 7.34 -2.85
CA ALA A 134 20.40 7.74 -4.14
C ALA A 134 19.46 8.69 -4.90
N ALA A 135 18.15 8.41 -4.93
CA ALA A 135 17.17 9.30 -5.55
C ALA A 135 17.13 10.67 -4.86
N ALA A 136 17.14 10.69 -3.53
CA ALA A 136 17.12 11.94 -2.75
C ALA A 136 18.36 12.80 -3.04
N LYS A 137 19.54 12.19 -3.06
CA LYS A 137 20.81 12.88 -3.38
C LYS A 137 20.81 13.42 -4.81
N ALA A 138 20.30 12.65 -5.77
CA ALA A 138 20.27 13.05 -7.18
C ALA A 138 19.26 14.18 -7.46
N SER A 139 18.12 14.19 -6.78
CA SER A 139 17.04 15.17 -6.99
C SER A 139 17.13 16.40 -6.09
N GLY A 140 17.90 16.36 -5.00
CA GLY A 140 17.88 17.38 -3.94
C GLY A 140 16.57 17.43 -3.14
N LYS A 141 15.70 16.42 -3.29
CA LYS A 141 14.42 16.30 -2.59
C LYS A 141 14.29 14.92 -1.92
N PRO A 142 13.63 14.80 -0.76
CA PRO A 142 13.49 13.51 -0.11
C PRO A 142 12.70 12.51 -0.97
N ALA A 143 13.19 11.28 -1.04
CA ALA A 143 12.43 10.16 -1.59
C ALA A 143 11.25 9.80 -0.68
N ALA A 144 10.32 9.00 -1.18
CA ALA A 144 9.06 8.70 -0.48
C ALA A 144 8.91 7.23 -0.13
N VAL A 145 8.45 6.96 1.09
CA VAL A 145 7.80 5.70 1.47
C VAL A 145 6.36 5.99 1.81
N VAL A 146 5.44 5.25 1.20
CA VAL A 146 4.01 5.29 1.52
C VAL A 146 3.56 3.91 1.98
N ASN A 147 3.13 3.82 3.23
CA ASN A 147 2.56 2.61 3.79
C ASN A 147 1.04 2.63 3.64
N VAL A 148 0.45 1.55 3.10
CA VAL A 148 -1.01 1.41 3.07
C VAL A 148 -1.46 0.68 4.33
N SER A 149 -1.99 1.45 5.26
CA SER A 149 -2.59 0.96 6.51
C SER A 149 -4.11 0.77 6.36
N SER A 150 -4.86 1.20 7.36
CA SER A 150 -6.33 1.18 7.42
C SER A 150 -6.82 2.06 8.55
N VAL A 151 -8.05 2.54 8.47
CA VAL A 151 -8.76 3.10 9.64
C VAL A 151 -8.85 2.09 10.79
N ALA A 152 -8.80 0.79 10.49
CA ALA A 152 -8.74 -0.27 11.51
C ALA A 152 -7.56 -0.11 12.47
N GLY A 153 -6.40 0.35 11.98
CA GLY A 153 -5.21 0.63 12.80
C GLY A 153 -5.33 1.88 13.68
N ILE A 154 -6.42 2.64 13.56
CA ILE A 154 -6.71 3.83 14.36
C ILE A 154 -7.88 3.56 15.30
N SER A 155 -8.96 2.95 14.78
CA SER A 155 -10.22 2.75 15.52
C SER A 155 -10.32 1.38 16.22
N GLY A 156 -9.43 0.45 15.90
CA GLY A 156 -9.50 -0.93 16.40
C GLY A 156 -10.54 -1.81 15.70
N GLY A 157 -11.33 -1.28 14.76
CA GLY A 157 -12.30 -2.05 13.97
C GLY A 157 -11.66 -2.88 12.86
N GLY A 158 -12.46 -3.29 11.88
CA GLY A 158 -11.97 -3.98 10.67
C GLY A 158 -12.26 -5.48 10.63
N SER A 159 -11.46 -6.23 9.91
CA SER A 159 -11.71 -7.64 9.58
C SER A 159 -11.40 -8.61 10.73
N SER A 160 -10.54 -8.23 11.66
CA SER A 160 -10.20 -8.99 12.88
C SER A 160 -9.32 -8.17 13.82
N VAL A 161 -9.22 -8.61 15.08
CA VAL A 161 -8.31 -8.02 16.08
C VAL A 161 -6.86 -8.04 15.61
N ALA A 162 -6.40 -9.18 15.04
CA ALA A 162 -5.03 -9.32 14.52
C ALA A 162 -4.73 -8.34 13.38
N TYR A 163 -5.69 -8.14 12.47
CA TYR A 163 -5.55 -7.17 11.38
C TYR A 163 -5.46 -5.75 11.92
N ALA A 164 -6.40 -5.34 12.78
CA ALA A 164 -6.40 -4.00 13.36
C ALA A 164 -5.09 -3.71 14.10
N ALA A 165 -4.64 -4.64 14.94
CA ALA A 165 -3.38 -4.52 15.66
C ALA A 165 -2.16 -4.39 14.73
N SER A 166 -2.10 -5.18 13.64
CA SER A 166 -1.01 -5.09 12.65
C SER A 166 -0.96 -3.73 11.94
N LYS A 167 -2.14 -3.15 11.65
CA LYS A 167 -2.22 -1.83 11.02
C LYS A 167 -1.90 -0.70 12.01
N GLY A 168 -2.24 -0.85 13.30
CA GLY A 168 -1.78 0.04 14.37
C GLY A 168 -0.26 0.02 14.52
N ALA A 169 0.34 -1.18 14.50
CA ALA A 169 1.80 -1.35 14.52
C ALA A 169 2.47 -0.67 13.31
N LEU A 170 1.89 -0.78 12.11
CA LEU A 170 2.38 -0.12 10.90
C LEU A 170 2.32 1.42 11.03
N ASN A 171 1.25 1.98 11.63
CA ASN A 171 1.13 3.40 11.88
C ASN A 171 2.25 3.89 12.82
N THR A 172 2.49 3.19 13.94
CA THR A 172 3.56 3.53 14.88
C THR A 172 4.95 3.39 14.25
N MET A 173 5.17 2.34 13.46
CA MET A 173 6.43 2.14 12.71
C MET A 173 6.69 3.27 11.72
N THR A 174 5.65 3.81 11.08
CA THR A 174 5.76 4.98 10.21
C THR A 174 6.35 6.19 10.94
N LEU A 175 5.88 6.51 12.14
CA LEU A 175 6.40 7.61 12.97
C LEU A 175 7.88 7.41 13.30
N SER A 176 8.25 6.19 13.69
CA SER A 176 9.63 5.83 14.04
C SER A 176 10.56 5.99 12.84
N LEU A 177 10.18 5.43 11.68
CA LEU A 177 10.99 5.48 10.47
C LEU A 177 11.05 6.88 9.83
N ALA A 178 9.99 7.68 9.96
CA ALA A 178 9.99 9.07 9.53
C ALA A 178 11.09 9.89 10.24
N ARG A 179 11.28 9.66 11.56
CA ARG A 179 12.37 10.29 12.33
C ARG A 179 13.74 9.74 11.93
N ALA A 180 13.84 8.42 11.78
CA ALA A 180 15.12 7.75 11.57
C ALA A 180 15.70 7.95 10.16
N LEU A 181 14.85 8.20 9.15
CA LEU A 181 15.25 8.27 7.75
C LEU A 181 15.29 9.70 7.18
N ALA A 182 14.80 10.69 7.94
CA ALA A 182 14.96 12.09 7.60
C ALA A 182 16.46 12.48 7.60
N PRO A 183 16.88 13.46 6.76
CA PRO A 183 16.07 14.24 5.84
C PRO A 183 15.94 13.62 4.44
N LEU A 184 16.55 12.46 4.16
CA LEU A 184 16.64 11.89 2.81
C LEU A 184 15.39 11.12 2.38
N ILE A 185 14.65 10.57 3.35
CA ILE A 185 13.46 9.75 3.05
C ILE A 185 12.33 10.20 3.98
N ARG A 186 11.19 10.51 3.40
CA ARG A 186 9.95 10.75 4.10
C ARG A 186 9.10 9.48 4.14
N VAL A 187 8.44 9.23 5.25
CA VAL A 187 7.62 8.04 5.45
C VAL A 187 6.25 8.47 5.94
N ASN A 188 5.21 8.15 5.16
CA ASN A 188 3.83 8.47 5.50
C ASN A 188 2.93 7.24 5.33
N THR A 189 1.75 7.31 5.92
CA THR A 189 0.75 6.24 5.85
C THR A 189 -0.56 6.78 5.30
N VAL A 190 -1.19 6.02 4.41
CA VAL A 190 -2.60 6.18 4.06
C VAL A 190 -3.42 5.19 4.89
N CYS A 191 -4.48 5.68 5.52
CA CYS A 191 -5.43 4.89 6.31
C CYS A 191 -6.80 4.91 5.62
N PRO A 192 -7.05 4.03 4.63
CA PRO A 192 -8.33 3.97 3.96
C PRO A 192 -9.43 3.42 4.86
N GLY A 193 -10.66 3.86 4.60
CA GLY A 193 -11.87 3.18 5.03
C GLY A 193 -12.19 1.97 4.14
N TYR A 194 -13.47 1.79 3.82
CA TYR A 194 -13.90 0.80 2.83
C TYR A 194 -13.44 1.20 1.43
N ILE A 195 -12.87 0.23 0.71
CA ILE A 195 -12.51 0.37 -0.71
C ILE A 195 -13.27 -0.69 -1.49
N ASP A 196 -14.04 -0.28 -2.50
CA ASP A 196 -14.78 -1.19 -3.38
C ASP A 196 -13.82 -1.94 -4.30
N THR A 197 -13.31 -3.07 -3.83
CA THR A 197 -12.32 -3.91 -4.50
C THR A 197 -12.61 -5.39 -4.28
N PRO A 198 -12.02 -6.29 -5.10
CA PRO A 198 -12.13 -7.74 -4.90
C PRO A 198 -11.68 -8.25 -3.52
N TRP A 199 -10.98 -7.46 -2.73
CA TRP A 199 -10.62 -7.78 -1.35
C TRP A 199 -11.84 -8.10 -0.49
N PHE A 200 -12.92 -7.34 -0.64
CA PHE A 200 -14.14 -7.50 0.15
C PHE A 200 -15.10 -8.54 -0.44
N SER A 201 -15.00 -8.84 -1.73
CA SER A 201 -15.84 -9.85 -2.39
C SER A 201 -15.31 -11.29 -2.26
N LYS A 202 -14.01 -11.46 -1.99
CA LYS A 202 -13.42 -12.79 -1.77
C LYS A 202 -14.09 -13.50 -0.60
N GLY A 203 -14.74 -14.64 -0.89
CA GLY A 203 -15.43 -15.46 0.11
C GLY A 203 -16.88 -15.07 0.43
N ARG A 204 -17.42 -13.99 -0.17
CA ARG A 204 -18.81 -13.52 0.09
C ARG A 204 -19.72 -13.56 -1.12
N GLY A 205 -19.18 -13.82 -2.30
CA GLY A 205 -19.91 -13.71 -3.57
C GLY A 205 -20.32 -12.25 -3.89
N GLU A 206 -20.86 -12.04 -5.09
CA GLU A 206 -21.26 -10.69 -5.55
C GLU A 206 -22.39 -10.08 -4.69
N ALA A 207 -23.37 -10.89 -4.31
CA ALA A 207 -24.49 -10.42 -3.48
C ALA A 207 -24.03 -9.95 -2.10
N GLY A 208 -23.12 -10.70 -1.45
CA GLY A 208 -22.54 -10.32 -0.16
C GLY A 208 -21.64 -9.07 -0.25
N ALA A 209 -20.86 -8.93 -1.32
CA ALA A 209 -20.07 -7.74 -1.56
C ALA A 209 -20.96 -6.51 -1.76
N LYS A 210 -22.04 -6.64 -2.55
CA LYS A 210 -23.03 -5.57 -2.77
C LYS A 210 -23.70 -5.15 -1.46
N GLN A 211 -24.12 -6.11 -0.62
CA GLN A 211 -24.73 -5.81 0.67
C GLN A 211 -23.80 -5.02 1.59
N VAL A 212 -22.52 -5.40 1.66
CA VAL A 212 -21.51 -4.65 2.44
C VAL A 212 -21.36 -3.24 1.91
N ARG A 213 -21.19 -3.08 0.59
CA ARG A 213 -21.08 -1.79 -0.07
C ARG A 213 -22.28 -0.88 0.23
N ASP A 214 -23.51 -1.39 0.04
CA ASP A 214 -24.73 -0.62 0.26
C ASP A 214 -24.86 -0.21 1.73
N SER A 215 -24.52 -1.10 2.67
CA SER A 215 -24.47 -0.79 4.10
C SER A 215 -23.47 0.31 4.44
N ILE A 216 -22.29 0.30 3.83
CA ILE A 216 -21.27 1.34 4.02
C ILE A 216 -21.78 2.68 3.48
N VAL A 217 -22.28 2.71 2.24
CA VAL A 217 -22.81 3.93 1.60
C VAL A 217 -23.96 4.53 2.43
N ALA A 218 -24.85 3.70 2.96
CA ALA A 218 -25.94 4.17 3.81
C ALA A 218 -25.47 4.86 5.09
N ARG A 219 -24.32 4.47 5.63
CA ARG A 219 -23.80 4.93 6.93
C ARG A 219 -22.82 6.08 6.84
N VAL A 220 -21.84 6.02 5.92
CA VAL A 220 -20.78 7.04 5.85
C VAL A 220 -21.32 8.43 5.50
N PRO A 221 -20.79 9.50 6.08
CA PRO A 221 -21.26 10.87 5.85
C PRO A 221 -21.31 11.28 4.39
N LEU A 222 -20.29 10.97 3.59
CA LEU A 222 -20.24 11.35 2.18
C LEU A 222 -21.10 10.47 1.27
N LYS A 223 -21.76 9.42 1.79
CA LYS A 223 -22.64 8.52 1.04
C LYS A 223 -21.99 7.90 -0.21
N VAL A 224 -20.70 7.62 -0.14
CA VAL A 224 -19.92 7.00 -1.22
C VAL A 224 -19.16 5.77 -0.72
N ALA A 225 -18.97 4.80 -1.60
CA ALA A 225 -17.97 3.76 -1.45
C ALA A 225 -16.73 4.19 -2.25
N SER A 226 -15.61 4.40 -1.58
CA SER A 226 -14.37 4.79 -2.26
C SER A 226 -13.91 3.69 -3.21
N THR A 227 -13.51 4.07 -4.40
CA THR A 227 -12.87 3.18 -5.37
C THR A 227 -11.38 3.01 -5.09
N ALA A 228 -10.74 2.03 -5.73
CA ALA A 228 -9.29 1.90 -5.70
C ALA A 228 -8.59 3.14 -6.25
N GLU A 229 -9.14 3.75 -7.29
CA GLU A 229 -8.60 4.96 -7.92
C GLU A 229 -8.65 6.17 -6.98
N ASP A 230 -9.75 6.36 -6.25
CA ASP A 230 -9.85 7.46 -5.28
C ASP A 230 -8.72 7.41 -4.26
N ILE A 231 -8.50 6.23 -3.66
CA ILE A 231 -7.43 6.06 -2.66
C ILE A 231 -6.04 6.15 -3.30
N ALA A 232 -5.86 5.62 -4.51
CA ALA A 232 -4.60 5.66 -5.23
C ALA A 232 -4.14 7.10 -5.54
N GLN A 233 -5.07 8.05 -5.75
CA GLN A 233 -4.72 9.47 -5.89
C GLN A 233 -3.98 10.00 -4.67
N LEU A 234 -4.46 9.69 -3.45
CA LEU A 234 -3.79 10.08 -2.21
C LEU A 234 -2.44 9.37 -2.05
N VAL A 235 -2.37 8.07 -2.37
CA VAL A 235 -1.10 7.32 -2.34
C VAL A 235 -0.08 7.98 -3.28
N CYS A 236 -0.47 8.30 -4.51
CA CYS A 236 0.39 8.94 -5.50
C CYS A 236 0.76 10.39 -5.11
N PHE A 237 -0.14 11.14 -4.48
CA PHE A 237 0.19 12.45 -3.88
C PHE A 237 1.29 12.31 -2.83
N LEU A 238 1.15 11.35 -1.90
CA LEU A 238 2.16 11.11 -0.87
C LEU A 238 3.45 10.50 -1.44
N ALA A 239 3.42 9.77 -2.53
CA ALA A 239 4.59 9.26 -3.23
C ALA A 239 5.32 10.35 -4.02
N GLY A 240 4.59 11.33 -4.52
CA GLY A 240 5.09 12.37 -5.42
C GLY A 240 5.73 13.58 -4.71
N PRO A 241 6.31 14.49 -5.49
CA PRO A 241 7.03 15.67 -4.96
C PRO A 241 6.10 16.73 -4.35
N ALA A 242 4.79 16.70 -4.61
CA ALA A 242 3.82 17.65 -4.06
C ALA A 242 3.66 17.56 -2.54
N SER A 243 4.07 16.42 -1.94
CA SER A 243 4.06 16.20 -0.49
C SER A 243 5.46 16.21 0.14
N SER A 244 6.44 16.89 -0.48
CA SER A 244 7.86 16.88 -0.04
C SER A 244 8.08 17.35 1.41
N ASN A 245 7.16 18.11 1.97
CA ASN A 245 7.22 18.60 3.36
C ASN A 245 6.36 17.76 4.33
N MET A 246 5.86 16.60 3.90
CA MET A 246 5.05 15.69 4.73
C MET A 246 5.87 14.45 5.10
N THR A 247 6.04 14.20 6.39
CA THR A 247 6.62 12.97 6.92
C THR A 247 6.03 12.64 8.29
N GLY A 248 5.83 11.36 8.58
CA GLY A 248 5.26 10.89 9.84
C GLY A 248 3.73 10.98 9.91
N GLU A 249 3.05 11.26 8.81
CA GLU A 249 1.60 11.42 8.81
C GLU A 249 0.86 10.09 8.59
N CYS A 250 -0.28 9.95 9.28
CA CYS A 250 -1.27 8.90 9.07
C CYS A 250 -2.55 9.54 8.50
N VAL A 251 -2.63 9.62 7.17
CA VAL A 251 -3.70 10.33 6.48
C VAL A 251 -4.91 9.43 6.26
N ARG A 252 -6.05 9.77 6.85
CA ARG A 252 -7.31 9.05 6.66
C ARG A 252 -8.00 9.46 5.36
N MET A 253 -8.53 8.47 4.64
CA MET A 253 -9.42 8.67 3.49
C MET A 253 -10.54 7.61 3.56
N ASP A 254 -11.64 7.95 4.22
CA ASP A 254 -12.65 7.00 4.68
C ASP A 254 -14.10 7.47 4.47
N ALA A 255 -14.32 8.44 3.62
CA ALA A 255 -15.64 9.05 3.37
C ALA A 255 -16.34 9.57 4.64
N GLY A 256 -15.57 9.89 5.68
CA GLY A 256 -16.08 10.33 6.99
C GLY A 256 -16.49 9.18 7.91
N MET A 257 -16.10 7.94 7.62
CA MET A 257 -16.45 6.75 8.44
C MET A 257 -16.07 6.94 9.92
N HIS A 258 -14.97 7.61 10.22
CA HIS A 258 -14.52 7.87 11.59
C HIS A 258 -15.43 8.82 12.38
N LEU A 259 -16.38 9.48 11.73
CA LEU A 259 -17.36 10.37 12.39
C LEU A 259 -18.65 9.63 12.80
N ILE A 260 -18.79 8.36 12.40
CA ILE A 260 -19.94 7.54 12.75
C ILE A 260 -19.63 6.88 14.09
N GLN A 261 -20.41 7.21 15.09
CA GLN A 261 -20.39 6.56 16.42
C GLN A 261 -21.22 5.30 16.44
#